data_3aceedc7e552a7c7c3dcb6296a1fe36e
#
_entry.id   3aceedc7e552a7c7c3dcb6296a1fe36e
#
_cell.length_a   1.000
_cell.length_b   1.000
_cell.length_c   1.000
_cell.angle_alpha   90.00
_cell.angle_beta   90.00
_cell.angle_gamma   90.00
#
_symmetry.space_group_name_H-M   'P 1'
#
loop_
_entity.id
_entity.type
_entity.pdbx_description
1 polymer ?
#
loop_
_entity_poly.entity_id
_entity_poly.type
_entity_poly.pdbx_seq_one_letter_code
_entity_poly.pdbx_strand_id
1 'polypeptide(L)'
;MFRSLTRQQRLILIVSTAIIAVVFVSAILLLLTDQPPQALPWPDLGAPCEASAALAFRQQGVAASVSITREAMFVTVDGPSSQAWDAFSATTRLAANGCGPYNLIRVDVPDPDGRPDVRLYYELTGPELQLWADGKLDDGQLAERMRRQMYQTSPIATPTP
;
A
#
# COMPACT_ATOMS: atom_id res chain seq x y z
N MET A 1 -7.73 42.60 -37.63
CA MET A 1 -7.94 43.62 -36.59
C MET A 1 -6.77 43.78 -35.57
N PHE A 2 -5.49 43.59 -35.96
CA PHE A 2 -4.34 43.58 -35.06
C PHE A 2 -3.25 44.66 -35.40
N ARG A 3 -3.62 45.69 -36.16
CA ARG A 3 -2.62 46.63 -36.68
C ARG A 3 -2.31 47.86 -35.80
N SER A 4 -2.90 47.99 -34.62
CA SER A 4 -2.70 49.18 -33.78
C SER A 4 -2.08 48.95 -32.41
N LEU A 5 -1.55 47.76 -32.16
CA LEU A 5 -0.90 47.48 -30.89
C LEU A 5 0.49 48.10 -30.84
N THR A 6 0.83 48.92 -29.84
CA THR A 6 2.13 49.46 -29.58
C THR A 6 3.15 48.34 -29.36
N ARG A 7 4.44 48.62 -29.63
CA ARG A 7 5.54 47.64 -29.46
C ARG A 7 5.53 47.01 -28.06
N GLN A 8 5.19 47.78 -27.06
CA GLN A 8 5.11 47.37 -25.67
C GLN A 8 3.93 46.42 -25.39
N GLN A 9 2.76 46.67 -25.98
CA GLN A 9 1.61 45.80 -25.87
C GLN A 9 1.80 44.44 -26.55
N ARG A 10 2.51 44.42 -27.68
CA ARG A 10 2.87 43.13 -28.35
C ARG A 10 3.81 42.31 -27.50
N LEU A 11 4.80 42.95 -26.84
CA LEU A 11 5.77 42.27 -25.98
C LEU A 11 5.05 41.65 -24.74
N ILE A 12 4.16 42.38 -24.11
CA ILE A 12 3.34 41.89 -22.99
C ILE A 12 2.48 40.70 -23.44
N LEU A 13 1.88 40.78 -24.61
CA LEU A 13 1.01 39.71 -25.14
C LEU A 13 1.79 38.45 -25.46
N ILE A 14 2.99 38.54 -26.01
CA ILE A 14 3.87 37.42 -26.28
C ILE A 14 4.34 36.75 -24.97
N VAL A 15 4.77 37.58 -23.99
CA VAL A 15 5.24 37.06 -22.69
C VAL A 15 4.09 36.36 -21.92
N SER A 16 2.91 36.98 -21.89
CA SER A 16 1.76 36.35 -21.20
C SER A 16 1.32 35.05 -21.86
N THR A 17 1.31 34.98 -23.19
CA THR A 17 0.99 33.74 -23.91
C THR A 17 2.02 32.65 -23.67
N ALA A 18 3.31 32.98 -23.59
CA ALA A 18 4.38 32.05 -23.29
C ALA A 18 4.26 31.48 -21.86
N ILE A 19 3.96 32.35 -20.87
CA ILE A 19 3.75 31.91 -19.49
C ILE A 19 2.55 30.95 -19.38
N ILE A 20 1.42 31.29 -20.01
CA ILE A 20 0.24 30.42 -20.04
C ILE A 20 0.56 29.07 -20.67
N ALA A 21 1.30 29.05 -21.78
CA ALA A 21 1.70 27.81 -22.43
C ALA A 21 2.60 26.94 -21.54
N VAL A 22 3.55 27.53 -20.83
CA VAL A 22 4.42 26.80 -19.89
C VAL A 22 3.61 26.21 -18.74
N VAL A 23 2.70 26.97 -18.13
CA VAL A 23 1.82 26.48 -17.06
C VAL A 23 0.95 25.33 -17.55
N PHE A 24 0.38 25.44 -18.74
CA PHE A 24 -0.45 24.38 -19.32
C PHE A 24 0.34 23.09 -19.59
N VAL A 25 1.54 23.22 -20.17
CA VAL A 25 2.43 22.07 -20.42
C VAL A 25 2.86 21.42 -19.10
N SER A 26 3.17 22.21 -18.09
CA SER A 26 3.53 21.69 -16.75
C SER A 26 2.35 20.96 -16.09
N ALA A 27 1.13 21.49 -16.20
CA ALA A 27 -0.07 20.85 -15.68
C ALA A 27 -0.37 19.52 -16.39
N ILE A 28 -0.21 19.48 -17.72
CA ILE A 28 -0.38 18.25 -18.50
C ILE A 28 0.71 17.23 -18.13
N LEU A 29 1.95 17.64 -17.98
CA LEU A 29 3.04 16.77 -17.54
C LEU A 29 2.78 16.19 -16.15
N LEU A 30 2.31 17.00 -15.19
CA LEU A 30 1.92 16.53 -13.87
C LEU A 30 0.76 15.53 -13.94
N LEU A 31 -0.26 15.78 -14.74
CA LEU A 31 -1.37 14.84 -14.95
C LEU A 31 -0.94 13.53 -15.62
N LEU A 32 0.09 13.57 -16.48
CA LEU A 32 0.64 12.38 -17.13
C LEU A 32 1.60 11.61 -16.23
N THR A 33 2.28 12.29 -15.29
CA THR A 33 3.16 11.64 -14.31
C THR A 33 2.42 11.12 -13.09
N ASP A 34 1.21 11.65 -12.82
CA ASP A 34 0.31 11.18 -11.77
C ASP A 34 -0.55 9.97 -12.24
N GLN A 35 -0.04 9.23 -13.23
CA GLN A 35 -0.62 7.92 -13.51
C GLN A 35 -0.40 7.07 -12.25
N PRO A 36 -1.49 6.58 -11.64
CA PRO A 36 -1.35 5.60 -10.57
C PRO A 36 -0.44 4.49 -11.11
N PRO A 37 0.48 3.96 -10.31
CA PRO A 37 1.38 2.91 -10.74
C PRO A 37 0.53 1.87 -11.47
N GLN A 38 0.82 1.67 -12.76
CA GLN A 38 0.07 0.71 -13.56
C GLN A 38 0.12 -0.59 -12.79
N ALA A 39 -1.05 -1.02 -12.30
CA ALA A 39 -1.15 -2.30 -11.62
C ALA A 39 -0.54 -3.32 -12.58
N LEU A 40 0.63 -3.84 -12.22
CA LEU A 40 1.24 -4.94 -12.96
C LEU A 40 0.16 -6.00 -13.16
N PRO A 41 0.06 -6.61 -14.35
CA PRO A 41 -0.95 -7.62 -14.59
C PRO A 41 -0.86 -8.66 -13.48
N TRP A 42 -1.97 -8.86 -12.78
CA TRP A 42 -2.07 -9.85 -11.73
C TRP A 42 -1.73 -11.23 -12.34
N PRO A 43 -1.01 -12.09 -11.60
CA PRO A 43 -0.80 -13.44 -12.05
C PRO A 43 -2.14 -14.13 -12.32
N ASP A 44 -2.17 -14.97 -13.34
CA ASP A 44 -3.35 -15.70 -13.78
C ASP A 44 -4.15 -16.24 -12.58
N LEU A 45 -5.49 -16.14 -12.67
CA LEU A 45 -6.47 -16.57 -11.66
C LEU A 45 -6.34 -18.05 -11.20
N GLY A 46 -5.32 -18.77 -11.69
CA GLY A 46 -4.96 -20.13 -11.29
C GLY A 46 -3.75 -20.22 -10.37
N ALA A 47 -3.08 -19.13 -10.08
CA ALA A 47 -1.96 -19.15 -9.14
C ALA A 47 -2.45 -19.33 -7.70
N PRO A 48 -1.77 -20.14 -6.86
CA PRO A 48 -2.09 -20.22 -5.44
C PRO A 48 -2.11 -18.82 -4.80
N CYS A 49 -3.06 -18.56 -3.92
CA CYS A 49 -3.20 -17.25 -3.28
C CYS A 49 -1.94 -16.80 -2.54
N GLU A 50 -1.13 -17.73 -2.03
CA GLU A 50 0.17 -17.44 -1.43
C GLU A 50 1.16 -16.80 -2.42
N ALA A 51 1.21 -17.30 -3.66
CA ALA A 51 2.08 -16.75 -4.69
C ALA A 51 1.62 -15.34 -5.12
N SER A 52 0.31 -15.14 -5.24
CA SER A 52 -0.30 -13.84 -5.53
C SER A 52 -0.04 -12.86 -4.39
N ALA A 53 -0.13 -13.32 -3.15
CA ALA A 53 0.17 -12.55 -1.96
C ALA A 53 1.64 -12.12 -1.92
N ALA A 54 2.57 -13.04 -2.12
CA ALA A 54 4.00 -12.73 -2.14
C ALA A 54 4.35 -11.68 -3.20
N LEU A 55 3.68 -11.72 -4.36
CA LEU A 55 3.86 -10.70 -5.40
C LEU A 55 3.28 -9.34 -4.97
N ALA A 56 2.07 -9.32 -4.40
CA ALA A 56 1.41 -8.10 -3.94
C ALA A 56 2.24 -7.37 -2.88
N PHE A 57 2.81 -8.12 -1.91
CA PHE A 57 3.68 -7.55 -0.88
C PHE A 57 4.96 -6.97 -1.48
N ARG A 58 5.62 -7.67 -2.40
CA ARG A 58 6.81 -7.16 -3.10
C ARG A 58 6.51 -5.88 -3.88
N GLN A 59 5.36 -5.78 -4.52
CA GLN A 59 4.94 -4.58 -5.25
C GLN A 59 4.73 -3.37 -4.33
N GLN A 60 4.37 -3.61 -3.07
CA GLN A 60 4.26 -2.58 -2.03
C GLN A 60 5.61 -2.31 -1.32
N GLY A 61 6.69 -2.99 -1.72
CA GLY A 61 7.98 -2.87 -1.03
C GLY A 61 8.01 -3.54 0.34
N VAL A 62 7.06 -4.42 0.63
CA VAL A 62 6.98 -5.15 1.91
C VAL A 62 7.69 -6.50 1.76
N ALA A 63 8.74 -6.70 2.56
CA ALA A 63 9.37 -8.00 2.71
C ALA A 63 8.54 -8.84 3.70
N ALA A 64 7.75 -9.77 3.20
CA ALA A 64 6.87 -10.59 4.03
C ALA A 64 6.74 -12.00 3.51
N SER A 65 6.56 -12.94 4.43
CA SER A 65 6.07 -14.28 4.17
C SER A 65 4.59 -14.39 4.51
N VAL A 66 3.88 -15.24 3.79
CA VAL A 66 2.43 -15.38 3.89
C VAL A 66 2.06 -16.84 4.06
N SER A 67 1.18 -17.10 5.00
CA SER A 67 0.52 -18.40 5.17
C SER A 67 -0.99 -18.19 5.14
N ILE A 68 -1.67 -18.94 4.31
CA ILE A 68 -3.10 -18.83 4.08
C ILE A 68 -3.79 -20.10 4.51
N THR A 69 -4.81 -19.95 5.32
CA THR A 69 -5.76 -21.02 5.65
C THR A 69 -7.10 -20.72 4.98
N ARG A 70 -8.06 -21.63 5.14
CA ARG A 70 -9.40 -21.43 4.57
C ARG A 70 -10.09 -20.16 5.09
N GLU A 71 -9.79 -19.74 6.33
CA GLU A 71 -10.51 -18.66 7.02
C GLU A 71 -9.61 -17.48 7.42
N ALA A 72 -8.29 -17.65 7.39
CA ALA A 72 -7.36 -16.64 7.87
C ALA A 72 -6.13 -16.49 6.97
N MET A 73 -5.62 -15.28 6.94
CA MET A 73 -4.34 -14.94 6.35
C MET A 73 -3.39 -14.46 7.44
N PHE A 74 -2.21 -15.07 7.49
CA PHE A 74 -1.12 -14.72 8.40
C PHE A 74 0.03 -14.15 7.57
N VAL A 75 0.40 -12.93 7.86
CA VAL A 75 1.48 -12.21 7.19
C VAL A 75 2.58 -11.95 8.18
N THR A 76 3.79 -12.45 7.90
CA THR A 76 4.97 -12.17 8.73
C THR A 76 5.86 -11.20 7.98
N VAL A 77 5.96 -9.98 8.47
CA VAL A 77 6.80 -8.91 7.90
C VAL A 77 8.21 -9.01 8.48
N ASP A 78 9.20 -9.03 7.59
CA ASP A 78 10.62 -9.06 7.97
C ASP A 78 11.24 -7.64 8.01
N GLY A 79 10.49 -6.65 7.51
CA GLY A 79 10.86 -5.24 7.49
C GLY A 79 10.48 -4.50 8.77
N PRO A 80 10.63 -3.15 8.79
CA PRO A 80 10.27 -2.34 9.94
C PRO A 80 8.77 -2.44 10.28
N SER A 81 8.43 -2.26 11.56
CA SER A 81 7.05 -2.35 12.06
C SER A 81 6.07 -1.39 11.39
N SER A 82 6.56 -0.28 10.83
CA SER A 82 5.76 0.67 10.03
C SER A 82 5.15 0.04 8.77
N GLN A 83 5.74 -1.03 8.23
CA GLN A 83 5.21 -1.75 7.07
C GLN A 83 3.92 -2.55 7.35
N ALA A 84 3.43 -2.57 8.60
CA ALA A 84 2.16 -3.22 8.91
C ALA A 84 0.99 -2.66 8.09
N TRP A 85 0.94 -1.33 7.91
CA TRP A 85 -0.10 -0.66 7.11
C TRP A 85 -0.02 -1.00 5.63
N ASP A 86 1.19 -1.05 5.07
CA ASP A 86 1.43 -1.46 3.69
C ASP A 86 1.02 -2.92 3.47
N ALA A 87 1.27 -3.77 4.47
CA ALA A 87 0.82 -5.16 4.45
C ALA A 87 -0.71 -5.26 4.44
N PHE A 88 -1.44 -4.52 5.28
CA PHE A 88 -2.91 -4.49 5.22
C PHE A 88 -3.41 -3.94 3.88
N SER A 89 -2.81 -2.89 3.35
CA SER A 89 -3.15 -2.36 2.02
C SER A 89 -2.93 -3.38 0.91
N ALA A 90 -1.88 -4.19 0.97
CA ALA A 90 -1.66 -5.28 0.03
C ALA A 90 -2.74 -6.37 0.14
N THR A 91 -3.20 -6.70 1.36
CA THR A 91 -4.26 -7.72 1.55
C THR A 91 -5.61 -7.29 0.97
N THR A 92 -5.95 -6.00 0.99
CA THR A 92 -7.20 -5.51 0.36
C THR A 92 -7.21 -5.79 -1.15
N ARG A 93 -6.06 -5.61 -1.80
CA ARG A 93 -5.90 -5.88 -3.24
C ARG A 93 -6.03 -7.37 -3.55
N LEU A 94 -5.55 -8.24 -2.68
CA LEU A 94 -5.70 -9.68 -2.83
C LEU A 94 -7.16 -10.09 -2.79
N ALA A 95 -7.95 -9.55 -1.85
CA ALA A 95 -9.37 -9.79 -1.76
C ALA A 95 -10.12 -9.35 -3.03
N ALA A 96 -9.77 -8.19 -3.59
CA ALA A 96 -10.34 -7.68 -4.84
C ALA A 96 -10.02 -8.58 -6.05
N ASN A 97 -8.97 -9.40 -5.99
CA ASN A 97 -8.54 -10.31 -7.05
C ASN A 97 -8.91 -11.79 -6.81
N GLY A 98 -9.87 -12.04 -5.94
CA GLY A 98 -10.42 -13.37 -5.72
C GLY A 98 -9.63 -14.23 -4.72
N CYS A 99 -8.61 -13.68 -4.05
CA CYS A 99 -7.96 -14.33 -2.92
C CYS A 99 -8.61 -13.87 -1.62
N GLY A 100 -9.64 -14.54 -1.21
CA GLY A 100 -10.47 -14.20 -0.06
C GLY A 100 -11.96 -14.32 -0.37
N PRO A 101 -12.85 -13.85 0.49
CA PRO A 101 -12.60 -13.11 1.74
C PRO A 101 -12.04 -13.99 2.87
N TYR A 102 -11.23 -13.41 3.75
CA TYR A 102 -10.75 -14.04 4.98
C TYR A 102 -11.52 -13.48 6.17
N ASN A 103 -11.83 -14.33 7.13
CA ASN A 103 -12.48 -13.89 8.37
C ASN A 103 -11.52 -13.13 9.28
N LEU A 104 -10.25 -13.52 9.27
CA LEU A 104 -9.18 -12.94 10.07
C LEU A 104 -7.95 -12.65 9.22
N ILE A 105 -7.38 -11.48 9.41
CA ILE A 105 -6.09 -11.11 8.84
C ILE A 105 -5.19 -10.70 10.00
N ARG A 106 -4.06 -11.40 10.14
CA ARG A 106 -3.05 -11.12 11.15
C ARG A 106 -1.74 -10.73 10.48
N VAL A 107 -1.19 -9.61 10.90
CA VAL A 107 0.09 -9.09 10.43
C VAL A 107 1.06 -9.07 11.60
N ASP A 108 2.09 -9.90 11.55
CA ASP A 108 3.17 -9.96 12.51
C ASP A 108 4.35 -9.10 12.04
N VAL A 109 4.81 -8.20 12.89
CA VAL A 109 5.95 -7.31 12.60
C VAL A 109 7.01 -7.43 13.70
N PRO A 110 8.27 -7.06 13.43
CA PRO A 110 9.28 -6.92 14.46
C PRO A 110 8.87 -5.91 15.53
N ASP A 111 9.41 -6.07 16.72
CA ASP A 111 9.20 -5.12 17.81
C ASP A 111 9.67 -3.71 17.39
N PRO A 112 8.84 -2.67 17.54
CA PRO A 112 9.25 -1.29 17.24
C PRO A 112 10.39 -0.78 18.10
N ASP A 113 10.59 -1.35 19.30
CA ASP A 113 11.68 -1.02 20.21
C ASP A 113 12.98 -1.79 19.87
N GLY A 114 12.95 -2.64 18.84
CA GLY A 114 14.13 -3.36 18.32
C GLY A 114 14.55 -4.58 19.15
N ARG A 115 13.69 -5.11 20.02
CA ARG A 115 13.98 -6.34 20.75
C ARG A 115 13.86 -7.55 19.82
N PRO A 116 14.93 -8.35 19.61
CA PRO A 116 14.93 -9.38 18.56
C PRO A 116 14.06 -10.59 18.90
N ASP A 117 13.77 -10.81 20.17
CA ASP A 117 12.97 -11.92 20.70
C ASP A 117 11.49 -11.57 20.90
N VAL A 118 11.09 -10.35 20.54
CA VAL A 118 9.72 -9.85 20.66
C VAL A 118 9.16 -9.54 19.28
N ARG A 119 7.93 -9.92 19.03
CA ARG A 119 7.16 -9.51 17.87
C ARG A 119 5.83 -8.91 18.30
N LEU A 120 5.31 -8.06 17.45
CA LEU A 120 4.01 -7.44 17.62
C LEU A 120 3.11 -7.95 16.50
N TYR A 121 1.91 -8.38 16.83
CA TYR A 121 0.92 -8.65 15.80
C TYR A 121 -0.26 -7.69 15.88
N TYR A 122 -0.82 -7.45 14.72
CA TYR A 122 -2.06 -6.75 14.51
C TYR A 122 -3.08 -7.69 13.89
N GLU A 123 -4.29 -7.71 14.41
CA GLU A 123 -5.39 -8.52 13.88
C GLU A 123 -6.57 -7.62 13.51
N LEU A 124 -7.11 -7.87 12.33
CA LEU A 124 -8.33 -7.28 11.81
C LEU A 124 -9.24 -8.36 11.26
N THR A 125 -10.55 -8.13 11.30
CA THR A 125 -11.47 -8.95 10.53
C THR A 125 -11.49 -8.53 9.06
N GLY A 126 -11.76 -9.47 8.16
CA GLY A 126 -11.88 -9.18 6.74
C GLY A 126 -12.92 -8.09 6.43
N PRO A 127 -14.14 -8.13 7.06
CA PRO A 127 -15.13 -7.06 6.89
C PRO A 127 -14.64 -5.67 7.31
N GLU A 128 -13.88 -5.54 8.40
CA GLU A 128 -13.30 -4.25 8.82
C GLU A 128 -12.28 -3.73 7.81
N LEU A 129 -11.42 -4.63 7.33
CA LEU A 129 -10.45 -4.29 6.30
C LEU A 129 -11.14 -3.87 5.00
N GLN A 130 -12.24 -4.52 4.62
CA GLN A 130 -13.03 -4.13 3.46
C GLN A 130 -13.68 -2.76 3.61
N LEU A 131 -14.23 -2.45 4.80
CA LEU A 131 -14.79 -1.12 5.09
C LEU A 131 -13.74 -0.02 4.95
N TRP A 132 -12.52 -0.28 5.38
CA TRP A 132 -11.40 0.64 5.20
C TRP A 132 -11.01 0.79 3.72
N ALA A 133 -10.89 -0.31 2.99
CA ALA A 133 -10.61 -0.29 1.55
C ALA A 133 -11.67 0.48 0.74
N ASP A 134 -12.94 0.42 1.17
CA ASP A 134 -14.06 1.15 0.56
C ASP A 134 -14.11 2.64 1.00
N GLY A 135 -13.18 3.10 1.84
CA GLY A 135 -13.16 4.46 2.40
C GLY A 135 -14.29 4.76 3.40
N LYS A 136 -14.94 3.70 3.94
CA LYS A 136 -15.99 3.83 4.97
C LYS A 136 -15.43 3.91 6.38
N LEU A 137 -14.17 3.55 6.57
CA LEU A 137 -13.38 3.75 7.78
C LEU A 137 -12.14 4.54 7.40
N ASP A 138 -11.77 5.51 8.22
CA ASP A 138 -10.46 6.16 8.15
C ASP A 138 -9.40 5.36 8.92
N ASP A 139 -8.13 5.75 8.80
CA ASP A 139 -7.01 5.07 9.44
C ASP A 139 -7.13 5.05 10.97
N GLY A 140 -7.63 6.12 11.58
CA GLY A 140 -7.85 6.22 13.02
C GLY A 140 -8.91 5.23 13.51
N GLN A 141 -10.04 5.19 12.82
CA GLN A 141 -11.13 4.27 13.11
C GLN A 141 -10.72 2.80 12.91
N LEU A 142 -9.90 2.52 11.91
CA LEU A 142 -9.36 1.18 11.71
C LEU A 142 -8.41 0.81 12.85
N ALA A 143 -7.51 1.73 13.25
CA ALA A 143 -6.57 1.51 14.35
C ALA A 143 -7.28 1.21 15.68
N GLU A 144 -8.41 1.85 15.96
CA GLU A 144 -9.23 1.60 17.16
C GLU A 144 -9.84 0.18 17.18
N ARG A 145 -10.13 -0.37 16.01
CA ARG A 145 -10.70 -1.74 15.86
C ARG A 145 -9.63 -2.81 15.85
N MET A 146 -8.40 -2.43 15.55
CA MET A 146 -7.28 -3.34 15.43
C MET A 146 -6.90 -3.93 16.79
N ARG A 147 -6.95 -5.25 16.89
CA ARG A 147 -6.40 -5.94 18.06
C ARG A 147 -4.88 -5.95 17.94
N ARG A 148 -4.20 -5.50 18.98
CA ARG A 148 -2.75 -5.42 19.05
C ARG A 148 -2.24 -6.23 20.24
N GLN A 149 -1.22 -7.09 20.02
CA GLN A 149 -0.60 -7.85 21.09
C GLN A 149 0.88 -8.10 20.80
N MET A 150 1.71 -7.97 21.82
CA MET A 150 3.12 -8.38 21.79
C MET A 150 3.26 -9.81 22.30
N TYR A 151 4.18 -10.56 21.74
CA TYR A 151 4.51 -11.90 22.17
C TYR A 151 6.01 -12.17 22.03
N GLN A 152 6.54 -13.05 22.84
CA GLN A 152 7.93 -13.48 22.74
C GLN A 152 8.05 -14.64 21.76
N THR A 153 8.96 -14.53 20.83
CA THR A 153 9.39 -15.65 20.01
C THR A 153 10.33 -16.48 20.87
N SER A 154 9.87 -17.64 21.36
CA SER A 154 10.77 -18.56 22.08
C SER A 154 11.99 -18.84 21.18
N PRO A 155 13.22 -18.70 21.70
CA PRO A 155 14.38 -19.13 20.94
C PRO A 155 14.21 -20.62 20.66
N ILE A 156 14.25 -21.01 19.38
CA ILE A 156 14.30 -22.42 19.01
C ILE A 156 15.55 -22.96 19.69
N ALA A 157 15.35 -23.81 20.68
CA ALA A 157 16.46 -24.49 21.34
C ALA A 157 17.25 -25.23 20.27
N THR A 158 18.41 -24.69 19.90
CA THR A 158 19.31 -25.37 18.97
C THR A 158 19.72 -26.67 19.67
N PRO A 159 19.41 -27.85 19.08
CA PRO A 159 19.86 -29.10 19.68
C PRO A 159 21.38 -29.04 19.76
N THR A 160 21.91 -29.08 20.99
CA THR A 160 23.36 -29.19 21.22
C THR A 160 23.81 -30.52 20.62
N PRO A 161 24.89 -30.54 19.81
CA PRO A 161 25.41 -31.73 19.16
C PRO A 161 25.94 -32.78 20.18
#